data_e3c972db0d9ec343a643fbac3a7aa232
#
_entry.id   e3c972db0d9ec343a643fbac3a7aa232
#
_cell.length_a   1.000
_cell.length_b   1.000
_cell.length_c   1.000
_cell.angle_alpha   90.00
_cell.angle_beta   90.00
_cell.angle_gamma   90.00
#
_symmetry.space_group_name_H-M   'P 1'
#
loop_
_entity.id
_entity.type
_entity.pdbx_description
1 polymer ?
#
loop_
_entity_poly.entity_id
_entity_poly.type
_entity_poly.pdbx_seq_one_letter_code
_entity_poly.pdbx_strand_id
1 'polypeptide(L)'
;MYKNLTIASLLGIVAVVLGAFGAHALKSKLTPEAMQSFETAVRYQFIHVLLLLFVNTFKEFSLKQKNAISFFLIGGIILFSGSIYVIHLLKVPAKSIWFVTPLGGVLLIIGWSMLFFQFSKKVIKKNS
;
A
#
# COMPACT_ATOMS: atom_id res chain seq x y z
N MET A 1 -13.49 2.48 -11.60
CA MET A 1 -12.26 1.86 -12.11
C MET A 1 -11.17 2.88 -12.40
N TYR A 2 -11.42 3.85 -13.28
CA TYR A 2 -10.40 4.84 -13.62
C TYR A 2 -9.96 5.72 -12.46
N LYS A 3 -10.87 6.01 -11.51
CA LYS A 3 -10.51 6.73 -10.30
C LYS A 3 -9.44 5.97 -9.50
N ASN A 4 -9.63 4.67 -9.31
CA ASN A 4 -8.68 3.84 -8.58
C ASN A 4 -7.34 3.72 -9.32
N LEU A 5 -7.39 3.59 -10.64
CA LEU A 5 -6.18 3.53 -11.47
C LEU A 5 -5.40 4.86 -11.42
N THR A 6 -6.12 5.98 -11.39
CA THR A 6 -5.49 7.30 -11.26
C THR A 6 -4.79 7.45 -9.92
N ILE A 7 -5.45 7.05 -8.83
CA ILE A 7 -4.87 7.08 -7.49
C ILE A 7 -3.64 6.15 -7.43
N ALA A 8 -3.77 4.93 -7.97
CA ALA A 8 -2.66 3.98 -7.99
C ALA A 8 -1.45 4.55 -8.75
N SER A 9 -1.69 5.20 -9.88
CA SER A 9 -0.62 5.79 -10.68
C SER A 9 0.07 6.93 -9.93
N LEU A 10 -0.70 7.77 -9.23
CA LEU A 10 -0.14 8.82 -8.40
C LEU A 10 0.72 8.24 -7.27
N LEU A 11 0.22 7.21 -6.58
CA LEU A 11 0.98 6.54 -5.54
C LEU A 11 2.24 5.89 -6.10
N GLY A 12 2.20 5.42 -7.33
CA GLY A 12 3.37 4.89 -8.04
C GLY A 12 4.43 5.98 -8.27
N ILE A 13 4.00 7.17 -8.72
CA ILE A 13 4.90 8.30 -8.90
C ILE A 13 5.58 8.64 -7.56
N VAL A 14 4.80 8.75 -6.50
CA VAL A 14 5.32 9.05 -5.16
C VAL A 14 6.33 7.99 -4.72
N ALA A 15 6.02 6.71 -4.95
CA ALA A 15 6.91 5.62 -4.58
C ALA A 15 8.26 5.70 -5.30
N VAL A 16 8.26 6.03 -6.60
CA VAL A 16 9.50 6.18 -7.36
C VAL A 16 10.30 7.37 -6.83
N VAL A 17 9.64 8.51 -6.62
CA VAL A 17 10.30 9.71 -6.11
C VAL A 17 10.94 9.44 -4.75
N LEU A 18 10.20 8.85 -3.82
CA LEU A 18 10.72 8.56 -2.49
C LEU A 18 11.78 7.46 -2.51
N GLY A 19 11.60 6.44 -3.34
CA GLY A 19 12.56 5.34 -3.43
C GLY A 19 13.89 5.75 -4.07
N ALA A 20 13.83 6.52 -5.15
CA ALA A 20 15.04 6.91 -5.89
C ALA A 20 15.70 8.15 -5.28
N PHE A 21 14.94 9.23 -5.12
CA PHE A 21 15.50 10.51 -4.69
C PHE A 21 15.51 10.66 -3.17
N GLY A 22 14.45 10.23 -2.50
CA GLY A 22 14.35 10.33 -1.05
C GLY A 22 15.41 9.49 -0.35
N ALA A 23 15.59 8.25 -0.77
CA ALA A 23 16.58 7.36 -0.18
C ALA A 23 18.00 7.95 -0.31
N HIS A 24 18.33 8.51 -1.47
CA HIS A 24 19.65 9.13 -1.69
C HIS A 24 19.84 10.36 -0.80
N ALA A 25 18.86 11.25 -0.76
CA ALA A 25 18.93 12.47 0.03
C ALA A 25 18.94 12.21 1.54
N LEU A 26 18.31 11.13 2.00
CA LEU A 26 18.16 10.83 3.41
C LEU A 26 19.28 9.95 3.97
N LYS A 27 20.13 9.40 3.11
CA LYS A 27 21.17 8.45 3.50
C LYS A 27 22.06 9.01 4.62
N SER A 28 22.38 10.30 4.59
CA SER A 28 23.20 10.95 5.59
C SER A 28 22.43 11.52 6.78
N LYS A 29 21.09 11.54 6.71
CA LYS A 29 20.24 12.18 7.71
C LYS A 29 19.50 11.20 8.61
N LEU A 30 19.34 9.95 8.18
CA LEU A 30 18.62 8.92 8.93
C LEU A 30 19.59 7.90 9.50
N THR A 31 19.24 7.35 10.68
CA THR A 31 19.96 6.20 11.23
C THR A 31 19.76 4.99 10.30
N PRO A 32 20.62 3.95 10.40
CA PRO A 32 20.40 2.73 9.61
C PRO A 32 19.03 2.09 9.82
N GLU A 33 18.52 2.08 11.05
CA GLU A 33 17.20 1.54 11.37
C GLU A 33 16.09 2.36 10.73
N ALA A 34 16.19 3.69 10.81
CA ALA A 34 15.21 4.59 10.20
C ALA A 34 15.22 4.46 8.69
N MET A 35 16.39 4.33 8.08
CA MET A 35 16.50 4.14 6.64
C MET A 35 15.86 2.81 6.22
N GLN A 36 16.06 1.74 6.99
CA GLN A 36 15.45 0.45 6.71
C GLN A 36 13.93 0.53 6.78
N SER A 37 13.38 1.24 7.78
CA SER A 37 11.93 1.47 7.87
C SER A 37 11.41 2.25 6.67
N PHE A 38 12.14 3.28 6.26
CA PHE A 38 11.78 4.07 5.08
C PHE A 38 11.73 3.21 3.82
N GLU A 39 12.75 2.38 3.61
CA GLU A 39 12.81 1.48 2.47
C GLU A 39 11.68 0.45 2.50
N THR A 40 11.31 -0.04 3.68
CA THR A 40 10.18 -0.94 3.84
C THR A 40 8.88 -0.26 3.42
N ALA A 41 8.69 1.00 3.83
CA ALA A 41 7.49 1.75 3.46
C ALA A 41 7.38 1.90 1.93
N VAL A 42 8.49 2.22 1.26
CA VAL A 42 8.53 2.36 -0.20
C VAL A 42 8.23 1.03 -0.88
N ARG A 43 8.83 -0.05 -0.40
CA ARG A 43 8.63 -1.40 -0.96
C ARG A 43 7.17 -1.83 -0.85
N TYR A 44 6.57 -1.64 0.31
CA TYR A 44 5.17 -1.99 0.52
C TYR A 44 4.26 -1.13 -0.35
N GLN A 45 4.58 0.14 -0.50
CA GLN A 45 3.82 1.02 -1.40
C GLN A 45 3.87 0.51 -2.84
N PHE A 46 5.04 0.17 -3.36
CA PHE A 46 5.18 -0.37 -4.72
C PHE A 46 4.39 -1.66 -4.92
N ILE A 47 4.55 -2.60 -4.00
CA ILE A 47 3.86 -3.90 -4.11
C ILE A 47 2.35 -3.67 -4.20
N HIS A 48 1.81 -2.80 -3.36
CA HIS A 48 0.37 -2.60 -3.29
C HIS A 48 -0.15 -1.69 -4.41
N VAL A 49 0.69 -0.80 -4.95
CA VAL A 49 0.35 -0.06 -6.18
C VAL A 49 0.16 -1.03 -7.35
N LEU A 50 1.09 -1.98 -7.51
CA LEU A 50 0.97 -2.99 -8.57
C LEU A 50 -0.28 -3.85 -8.35
N LEU A 51 -0.58 -4.19 -7.10
CA LEU A 51 -1.79 -4.94 -6.77
C LEU A 51 -3.06 -4.14 -7.10
N LEU A 52 -3.06 -2.83 -6.83
CA LEU A 52 -4.17 -1.95 -7.20
C LEU A 52 -4.40 -1.93 -8.71
N LEU A 53 -3.34 -1.84 -9.48
CA LEU A 53 -3.44 -1.86 -10.95
C LEU A 53 -4.02 -3.20 -11.41
N PHE A 54 -3.54 -4.31 -10.84
CA PHE A 54 -4.07 -5.64 -11.17
C PHE A 54 -5.56 -5.74 -10.85
N VAL A 55 -5.95 -5.39 -9.62
CA VAL A 55 -7.34 -5.51 -9.16
C VAL A 55 -8.29 -4.73 -10.08
N ASN A 56 -7.88 -3.52 -10.47
CA ASN A 56 -8.75 -2.63 -11.24
C ASN A 56 -8.76 -2.93 -12.75
N THR A 57 -7.84 -3.76 -13.22
CA THR A 57 -7.81 -4.20 -14.63
C THR A 57 -8.26 -5.64 -14.81
N PHE A 58 -8.43 -6.40 -13.74
CA PHE A 58 -8.86 -7.79 -13.82
C PHE A 58 -10.34 -7.85 -14.20
N LYS A 59 -10.61 -8.35 -15.37
CA LYS A 59 -11.94 -8.27 -16.00
C LYS A 59 -13.03 -9.04 -15.25
N GLU A 60 -12.65 -10.07 -14.51
CA GLU A 60 -13.62 -10.91 -13.80
C GLU A 60 -14.13 -10.31 -12.49
N PHE A 61 -13.51 -9.22 -12.03
CA PHE A 61 -14.02 -8.53 -10.84
C PHE A 61 -15.06 -7.49 -11.24
N SER A 62 -16.17 -7.46 -10.51
CA SER A 62 -17.18 -6.40 -10.67
C SER A 62 -16.63 -5.07 -10.18
N LEU A 63 -17.27 -3.97 -10.59
CA LEU A 63 -16.89 -2.64 -10.12
C LEU A 63 -16.98 -2.55 -8.60
N LYS A 64 -18.00 -3.17 -8.00
CA LYS A 64 -18.16 -3.21 -6.54
C LYS A 64 -16.98 -3.90 -5.86
N GLN A 65 -16.53 -5.04 -6.40
CA GLN A 65 -15.38 -5.76 -5.86
C GLN A 65 -14.10 -4.95 -6.00
N LYS A 66 -13.88 -4.35 -7.18
CA LYS A 66 -12.71 -3.51 -7.43
C LYS A 66 -12.66 -2.34 -6.44
N ASN A 67 -13.77 -1.66 -6.23
CA ASN A 67 -13.82 -0.51 -5.35
C ASN A 67 -13.62 -0.91 -3.88
N ALA A 68 -14.21 -2.01 -3.44
CA ALA A 68 -14.07 -2.48 -2.07
C ALA A 68 -12.62 -2.86 -1.75
N ILE A 69 -12.01 -3.66 -2.62
CA ILE A 69 -10.61 -4.06 -2.43
C ILE A 69 -9.68 -2.85 -2.48
N SER A 70 -9.91 -1.96 -3.44
CA SER A 70 -9.09 -0.75 -3.59
C SER A 70 -9.19 0.17 -2.38
N PHE A 71 -10.37 0.27 -1.76
CA PHE A 71 -10.55 1.06 -0.55
C PHE A 71 -9.59 0.61 0.55
N PHE A 72 -9.52 -0.69 0.80
CA PHE A 72 -8.64 -1.23 1.85
C PHE A 72 -7.17 -1.09 1.46
N LEU A 73 -6.82 -1.32 0.21
CA LEU A 73 -5.43 -1.22 -0.23
C LEU A 73 -4.94 0.24 -0.20
N ILE A 74 -5.73 1.17 -0.71
CA ILE A 74 -5.36 2.59 -0.70
C ILE A 74 -5.26 3.10 0.73
N GLY A 75 -6.27 2.82 1.55
CA GLY A 75 -6.24 3.19 2.96
C GLY A 75 -5.05 2.59 3.69
N GLY A 76 -4.75 1.33 3.40
CA GLY A 76 -3.59 0.65 3.98
C GLY A 76 -2.27 1.29 3.57
N ILE A 77 -2.10 1.64 2.30
CA ILE A 77 -0.88 2.32 1.83
C ILE A 77 -0.72 3.66 2.55
N ILE A 78 -1.78 4.45 2.61
CA ILE A 78 -1.73 5.76 3.23
C ILE A 78 -1.36 5.65 4.72
N LEU A 79 -2.00 4.74 5.45
CA LEU A 79 -1.75 4.60 6.88
C LEU A 79 -0.44 3.89 7.19
N PHE A 80 -0.08 2.85 6.43
CA PHE A 80 1.16 2.10 6.68
C PHE A 80 2.38 2.89 6.21
N SER A 81 2.49 3.11 4.89
CA SER A 81 3.66 3.80 4.33
C SER A 81 3.64 5.28 4.67
N GLY A 82 2.48 5.92 4.62
CA GLY A 82 2.34 7.33 4.95
C GLY A 82 2.76 7.67 6.36
N SER A 83 2.40 6.83 7.35
CA SER A 83 2.81 7.06 8.74
C SER A 83 4.32 6.98 8.91
N ILE A 84 4.96 6.03 8.23
CA ILE A 84 6.42 5.89 8.28
C ILE A 84 7.09 7.12 7.67
N TYR A 85 6.58 7.62 6.54
CA TYR A 85 7.12 8.85 5.94
C TYR A 85 6.97 10.04 6.88
N VAL A 86 5.82 10.18 7.52
CA VAL A 86 5.56 11.28 8.45
C VAL A 86 6.54 11.24 9.63
N ILE A 87 6.77 10.05 10.19
CA ILE A 87 7.69 9.88 11.31
C ILE A 87 9.12 10.30 10.91
N HIS A 88 9.59 9.83 9.77
CA HIS A 88 10.99 10.02 9.40
C HIS A 88 11.28 11.32 8.64
N LEU A 89 10.33 11.79 7.81
CA LEU A 89 10.53 13.00 7.01
C LEU A 89 10.08 14.26 7.74
N LEU A 90 8.95 14.20 8.45
CA LEU A 90 8.39 15.34 9.17
C LEU A 90 8.76 15.32 10.66
N LYS A 91 9.53 14.32 11.07
CA LYS A 91 10.02 14.18 12.44
C LYS A 91 8.91 14.17 13.48
N VAL A 92 7.75 13.63 13.14
CA VAL A 92 6.67 13.41 14.08
C VAL A 92 7.08 12.28 15.03
N PRO A 93 6.93 12.46 16.37
CA PRO A 93 7.29 11.39 17.28
C PRO A 93 6.50 10.11 17.02
N ALA A 94 7.21 8.98 16.91
CA ALA A 94 6.57 7.68 16.68
C ALA A 94 5.52 7.36 17.74
N LYS A 95 5.75 7.79 18.98
CA LYS A 95 4.81 7.58 20.10
C LYS A 95 3.45 8.23 19.86
N SER A 96 3.39 9.33 19.10
CA SER A 96 2.15 10.04 18.83
C SER A 96 1.23 9.29 17.89
N ILE A 97 1.79 8.49 16.98
CA ILE A 97 1.04 7.78 15.94
C ILE A 97 1.41 6.30 15.86
N TRP A 98 1.83 5.72 17.00
CA TRP A 98 2.30 4.33 17.05
C TRP A 98 1.28 3.33 16.51
N PHE A 99 -0.02 3.63 16.66
CA PHE A 99 -1.10 2.73 16.26
C PHE A 99 -1.41 2.81 14.76
N VAL A 100 -0.96 3.87 14.07
CA VAL A 100 -1.36 4.12 12.67
C VAL A 100 -0.71 3.12 11.72
N THR A 101 0.57 2.85 11.89
CA THR A 101 1.29 1.89 11.02
C THR A 101 0.71 0.47 11.12
N PRO A 102 0.50 -0.10 12.33
CA PRO A 102 -0.16 -1.40 12.44
C PRO A 102 -1.58 -1.41 11.88
N LEU A 103 -2.34 -0.33 12.06
CA LEU A 103 -3.68 -0.22 11.51
C LEU A 103 -3.64 -0.27 9.99
N GLY A 104 -2.70 0.44 9.37
CA GLY A 104 -2.49 0.38 7.93
C GLY A 104 -2.15 -1.02 7.46
N GLY A 105 -1.29 -1.72 8.19
CA GLY A 105 -0.96 -3.11 7.90
C GLY A 105 -2.17 -4.03 7.95
N VAL A 106 -3.06 -3.83 8.92
CA VAL A 106 -4.32 -4.60 9.01
C VAL A 106 -5.20 -4.35 7.79
N LEU A 107 -5.31 -3.10 7.34
CA LEU A 107 -6.09 -2.79 6.13
C LEU A 107 -5.52 -3.49 4.90
N LEU A 108 -4.20 -3.55 4.77
CA LEU A 108 -3.56 -4.29 3.67
C LEU A 108 -3.88 -5.79 3.75
N ILE A 109 -3.83 -6.36 4.95
CA ILE A 109 -4.19 -7.77 5.17
C ILE A 109 -5.64 -8.03 4.78
N ILE A 110 -6.55 -7.12 5.11
CA ILE A 110 -7.96 -7.24 4.72
C ILE A 110 -8.06 -7.24 3.20
N GLY A 111 -7.35 -6.35 2.50
CA GLY A 111 -7.35 -6.33 1.04
C GLY A 111 -6.89 -7.65 0.43
N TRP A 112 -5.78 -8.20 0.93
CA TRP A 112 -5.28 -9.50 0.50
C TRP A 112 -6.25 -10.63 0.80
N SER A 113 -6.88 -10.58 1.97
CA SER A 113 -7.88 -11.59 2.39
C SER A 113 -9.09 -11.57 1.46
N MET A 114 -9.54 -10.38 1.05
CA MET A 114 -10.64 -10.26 0.09
C MET A 114 -10.27 -10.91 -1.24
N LEU A 115 -9.05 -10.71 -1.72
CA LEU A 115 -8.57 -11.38 -2.93
C LEU A 115 -8.55 -12.90 -2.77
N PHE A 116 -8.01 -13.37 -1.66
CA PHE A 116 -7.98 -14.80 -1.37
C PHE A 116 -9.39 -15.41 -1.42
N PHE A 117 -10.36 -14.76 -0.78
CA PHE A 117 -11.74 -15.28 -0.79
C PHE A 117 -12.35 -15.24 -2.17
N GLN A 118 -12.11 -14.19 -2.96
CA GLN A 118 -12.65 -14.10 -4.31
C GLN A 118 -12.13 -15.24 -5.20
N PHE A 119 -10.84 -15.52 -5.15
CA PHE A 119 -10.26 -16.60 -5.94
C PHE A 119 -10.64 -17.97 -5.41
N SER A 120 -10.74 -18.14 -4.09
CA SER A 120 -11.18 -19.40 -3.47
C SER A 120 -12.59 -19.78 -3.90
N LYS A 121 -13.49 -18.80 -3.96
CA LYS A 121 -14.86 -19.03 -4.46
C LYS A 121 -14.86 -19.54 -5.89
N LYS A 122 -13.97 -19.00 -6.73
CA LYS A 122 -13.87 -19.43 -8.13
C LYS A 122 -13.37 -20.88 -8.24
N VAL A 123 -12.42 -21.26 -7.41
CA VAL A 123 -11.92 -22.65 -7.36
C VAL A 123 -13.05 -23.60 -6.96
N ILE A 124 -13.77 -23.30 -5.90
CA ILE A 124 -14.88 -24.12 -5.42
C ILE A 124 -15.97 -24.25 -6.47
N LYS A 125 -16.36 -23.13 -7.09
CA LYS A 125 -17.38 -23.12 -8.13
C LYS A 125 -16.98 -23.94 -9.35
N LYS A 126 -15.69 -23.86 -9.77
CA LYS A 126 -15.19 -24.61 -10.92
C LYS A 126 -15.19 -26.12 -10.66
N ASN A 127 -14.93 -26.52 -9.40
CA ASN A 127 -14.83 -27.93 -9.03
C ASN A 127 -16.18 -28.55 -8.65
N SER A 128 -17.23 -27.77 -8.53
CA SER A 128 -18.58 -28.26 -8.26
C SER A 128 -19.36 -28.41 -9.58
#